data_ec536823f3e97fee6c9a8a63df002d05
#
_entry.id   ec536823f3e97fee6c9a8a63df002d05
#
_cell.length_a   1.000
_cell.length_b   1.000
_cell.length_c   1.000
_cell.angle_alpha   90.00
_cell.angle_beta   90.00
_cell.angle_gamma   90.00
#
_symmetry.space_group_name_H-M   'P 1'
#
loop_
_entity.id
_entity.type
_entity.pdbx_description
1 polymer ?
#
loop_
_entity_poly.entity_id
_entity_poly.type
_entity_poly.pdbx_seq_one_letter_code
_entity_poly.pdbx_strand_id
1 'polypeptide(L)'
;MGQKDNHIDKHMDEYIKEISEKIDGKRKYYAEISNKIWEYAEPRFQEYKSSELLQQSLKEEGFSVRSNLAGEKTAFIAEYGSGKPVIGFLGEFDALPGLSQKADAIERIPVEKTQNLKGENESEREKEQKQNQNQSSEHANDCGHGCGHQLIGTGTLASVIALKDFMKEHNLKGTIRYYGCPAEENAGGKAFLVRDGYFDDCDLALCWHPEQGRRACYGSTKANFRVFFTFHGTPAHASMCPELGRSALDAVELMDVGVNYMREHMIDEARIHYAITDAGGDAPNVVQSRAQVLYAIRAPKITQVKELYNRICNIAKGAALMTETTVEIRQVAAYSNLISSKILADHMNAYLEKLGPITYTEQEYTYAENFQQTLSSQDKKQLPAIAKDYFGPKASEAMEKPIFEQIAYQNLYSDLKYSTDVGDVSWIVPTVHLNIPTFAAGTALHSWQAVAQGKSSIAHKGMLYAAKIMALTAVDFLQNPELAAEAQKELRETLNGETYPNPLPENLKPEVW
;
A
#
# COMPACT_ATOMS: atom_id res chain seq x y z
N MET A 1 -37.81 -19.32 -3.13
CA MET A 1 -36.50 -18.96 -3.65
C MET A 1 -36.54 -18.20 -4.99
N GLY A 2 -37.35 -18.55 -5.96
CA GLY A 2 -37.28 -18.00 -7.35
C GLY A 2 -37.83 -16.59 -7.63
N GLN A 3 -38.50 -15.89 -6.72
CA GLN A 3 -39.04 -14.53 -7.00
C GLN A 3 -38.21 -13.39 -6.40
N LYS A 4 -37.42 -13.65 -5.36
CA LYS A 4 -36.45 -12.64 -4.81
C LYS A 4 -35.24 -12.48 -5.72
N ASP A 5 -34.76 -13.56 -6.34
CA ASP A 5 -33.57 -13.54 -7.22
C ASP A 5 -33.78 -12.70 -8.49
N ASN A 6 -34.98 -12.75 -9.09
CA ASN A 6 -35.31 -11.97 -10.30
C ASN A 6 -35.45 -10.45 -10.07
N HIS A 7 -35.72 -9.99 -8.85
CA HIS A 7 -35.82 -8.55 -8.54
C HIS A 7 -34.43 -7.93 -8.31
N ILE A 8 -33.55 -8.65 -7.64
CA ILE A 8 -32.16 -8.23 -7.42
C ILE A 8 -31.40 -8.09 -8.74
N ASP A 9 -31.55 -9.08 -9.64
CA ASP A 9 -30.89 -9.07 -10.96
C ASP A 9 -31.29 -7.89 -11.86
N LYS A 10 -32.55 -7.47 -11.83
CA LYS A 10 -33.04 -6.40 -12.72
C LYS A 10 -32.55 -5.00 -12.29
N HIS A 11 -32.46 -4.73 -11.00
CA HIS A 11 -31.92 -3.47 -10.48
C HIS A 11 -30.41 -3.39 -10.61
N MET A 12 -29.71 -4.52 -10.52
CA MET A 12 -28.25 -4.56 -10.66
C MET A 12 -27.79 -4.02 -12.03
N ASP A 13 -28.48 -4.38 -13.13
CA ASP A 13 -28.14 -3.87 -14.47
C ASP A 13 -28.36 -2.36 -14.61
N GLU A 14 -29.42 -1.81 -13.98
CA GLU A 14 -29.67 -0.37 -13.95
C GLU A 14 -28.57 0.37 -13.17
N TYR A 15 -28.20 -0.14 -12.00
CA TYR A 15 -27.16 0.49 -11.16
C TYR A 15 -25.78 0.42 -11.82
N ILE A 16 -25.44 -0.70 -12.46
CA ILE A 16 -24.21 -0.85 -13.26
C ILE A 16 -24.15 0.23 -14.34
N LYS A 17 -25.24 0.41 -15.08
CA LYS A 17 -25.31 1.43 -16.13
C LYS A 17 -25.13 2.82 -15.56
N GLU A 18 -25.91 3.17 -14.54
CA GLU A 18 -25.91 4.51 -13.95
C GLU A 18 -24.56 4.88 -13.32
N ILE A 19 -23.98 4.02 -12.48
CA ILE A 19 -22.65 4.24 -11.87
C ILE A 19 -21.58 4.32 -12.95
N SER A 20 -21.66 3.45 -13.99
CA SER A 20 -20.70 3.49 -15.09
C SER A 20 -20.78 4.80 -15.88
N GLU A 21 -21.97 5.30 -16.18
CA GLU A 21 -22.18 6.57 -16.88
C GLU A 21 -21.61 7.75 -16.08
N LYS A 22 -21.82 7.79 -14.74
CA LYS A 22 -21.28 8.83 -13.86
C LYS A 22 -19.73 8.84 -13.85
N ILE A 23 -19.12 7.66 -13.75
CA ILE A 23 -17.67 7.52 -13.73
C ILE A 23 -17.06 7.82 -15.11
N ASP A 24 -17.58 7.21 -16.18
CA ASP A 24 -17.08 7.37 -17.54
C ASP A 24 -17.27 8.79 -18.06
N GLY A 25 -18.33 9.49 -17.64
CA GLY A 25 -18.59 10.88 -17.97
C GLY A 25 -17.49 11.86 -17.49
N LYS A 26 -16.81 11.51 -16.39
CA LYS A 26 -15.69 12.29 -15.82
C LYS A 26 -14.32 11.66 -16.08
N ARG A 27 -14.19 10.68 -17.01
CA ARG A 27 -12.94 9.91 -17.24
C ARG A 27 -11.70 10.79 -17.45
N LYS A 28 -11.82 11.89 -18.19
CA LYS A 28 -10.71 12.82 -18.46
C LYS A 28 -10.25 13.52 -17.17
N TYR A 29 -11.18 13.97 -16.37
CA TYR A 29 -10.92 14.61 -15.09
C TYR A 29 -10.14 13.67 -14.14
N TYR A 30 -10.58 12.43 -14.00
CA TYR A 30 -9.88 11.46 -13.17
C TYR A 30 -8.51 11.09 -13.71
N ALA A 31 -8.37 10.94 -15.05
CA ALA A 31 -7.07 10.70 -15.65
C ALA A 31 -6.09 11.87 -15.41
N GLU A 32 -6.55 13.11 -15.46
CA GLU A 32 -5.72 14.29 -15.17
C GLU A 32 -5.28 14.35 -13.71
N ILE A 33 -6.15 14.00 -12.75
CA ILE A 33 -5.79 13.93 -11.32
C ILE A 33 -4.73 12.84 -11.10
N SER A 34 -4.97 11.64 -11.60
CA SER A 34 -4.01 10.53 -11.50
C SER A 34 -2.66 10.88 -12.11
N ASN A 35 -2.67 11.52 -13.29
CA ASN A 35 -1.44 11.95 -13.96
C ASN A 35 -0.66 13.02 -13.18
N LYS A 36 -1.36 13.96 -12.51
CA LYS A 36 -0.71 14.95 -11.64
C LYS A 36 -0.07 14.30 -10.41
N ILE A 37 -0.77 13.37 -9.75
CA ILE A 37 -0.22 12.63 -8.60
C ILE A 37 0.99 11.81 -9.05
N TRP A 38 0.91 11.15 -10.22
CA TRP A 38 2.03 10.44 -10.81
C TRP A 38 3.26 11.36 -11.05
N GLU A 39 3.03 12.59 -11.50
CA GLU A 39 4.08 13.60 -11.74
C GLU A 39 4.67 14.16 -10.43
N TYR A 40 3.85 14.31 -9.39
CA TYR A 40 4.33 14.74 -8.07
C TYR A 40 5.25 13.68 -7.48
N ALA A 41 4.89 12.41 -7.56
CA ALA A 41 5.64 11.25 -7.06
C ALA A 41 6.27 11.55 -5.69
N GLU A 42 5.44 11.93 -4.74
CA GLU A 42 5.85 12.30 -3.38
C GLU A 42 5.98 11.06 -2.50
N PRO A 43 7.10 10.87 -1.78
CA PRO A 43 7.29 9.71 -0.93
C PRO A 43 6.54 9.85 0.41
N ARG A 44 6.48 8.73 1.15
CA ARG A 44 5.80 8.60 2.46
C ARG A 44 5.91 9.84 3.34
N PHE A 45 4.79 10.25 3.94
CA PHE A 45 4.62 11.43 4.82
C PHE A 45 5.02 12.78 4.20
N GLN A 46 5.31 12.82 2.89
CA GLN A 46 5.65 14.03 2.15
C GLN A 46 4.69 14.27 0.96
N GLU A 47 3.56 13.57 0.91
CA GLU A 47 2.57 13.59 -0.17
C GLU A 47 1.69 14.85 -0.12
N TYR A 48 2.30 16.03 0.08
CA TYR A 48 1.57 17.29 0.32
C TYR A 48 0.70 17.71 -0.85
N LYS A 49 1.24 17.71 -2.07
CA LYS A 49 0.52 18.13 -3.28
C LYS A 49 -0.54 17.11 -3.67
N SER A 50 -0.23 15.82 -3.55
CA SER A 50 -1.14 14.72 -3.83
C SER A 50 -2.34 14.75 -2.89
N SER A 51 -2.09 14.90 -1.59
CA SER A 51 -3.13 15.04 -0.57
C SER A 51 -3.99 16.30 -0.79
N GLU A 52 -3.36 17.46 -1.04
CA GLU A 52 -4.08 18.72 -1.29
C GLU A 52 -4.98 18.61 -2.53
N LEU A 53 -4.50 18.02 -3.62
CA LEU A 53 -5.26 17.84 -4.85
C LEU A 53 -6.49 16.97 -4.63
N LEU A 54 -6.36 15.84 -3.92
CA LEU A 54 -7.47 14.95 -3.58
C LEU A 54 -8.47 15.64 -2.65
N GLN A 55 -8.00 16.33 -1.60
CA GLN A 55 -8.84 17.07 -0.68
C GLN A 55 -9.63 18.18 -1.39
N GLN A 56 -8.99 18.94 -2.27
CA GLN A 56 -9.64 20.01 -3.02
C GLN A 56 -10.72 19.44 -3.94
N SER A 57 -10.42 18.34 -4.67
CA SER A 57 -11.39 17.67 -5.52
C SER A 57 -12.64 17.20 -4.75
N LEU A 58 -12.45 16.66 -3.54
CA LEU A 58 -13.56 16.23 -2.68
C LEU A 58 -14.36 17.41 -2.13
N LYS A 59 -13.71 18.51 -1.74
CA LYS A 59 -14.39 19.74 -1.30
C LYS A 59 -15.26 20.33 -2.41
N GLU A 60 -14.75 20.40 -3.63
CA GLU A 60 -15.49 20.90 -4.81
C GLU A 60 -16.73 20.04 -5.11
N GLU A 61 -16.66 18.74 -4.83
CA GLU A 61 -17.79 17.81 -4.93
C GLU A 61 -18.71 17.80 -3.70
N GLY A 62 -18.45 18.66 -2.69
CA GLY A 62 -19.34 18.87 -1.55
C GLY A 62 -19.11 17.94 -0.36
N PHE A 63 -17.96 17.27 -0.28
CA PHE A 63 -17.57 16.51 0.91
C PHE A 63 -17.07 17.44 2.02
N SER A 64 -17.35 17.10 3.27
CA SER A 64 -16.73 17.70 4.45
C SER A 64 -15.36 17.08 4.69
N VAL A 65 -14.30 17.89 4.72
CA VAL A 65 -12.91 17.39 4.80
C VAL A 65 -12.27 17.78 6.13
N ARG A 66 -11.68 16.79 6.82
CA ARG A 66 -10.82 16.94 8.00
C ARG A 66 -9.42 16.45 7.68
N SER A 67 -8.39 17.23 7.97
CA SER A 67 -6.97 16.96 7.61
C SER A 67 -6.09 16.86 8.85
N ASN A 68 -4.84 16.46 8.66
CA ASN A 68 -3.82 16.32 9.71
C ASN A 68 -4.24 15.31 10.79
N LEU A 69 -4.55 14.10 10.40
CA LEU A 69 -5.06 13.06 11.28
C LEU A 69 -3.91 12.24 11.88
N ALA A 70 -4.04 11.74 13.10
CA ALA A 70 -3.06 10.87 13.78
C ALA A 70 -1.61 11.41 13.78
N GLY A 71 -1.42 12.74 13.65
CA GLY A 71 -0.11 13.35 13.49
C GLY A 71 0.48 13.31 12.08
N GLU A 72 -0.22 12.71 11.13
CA GLU A 72 0.16 12.66 9.71
C GLU A 72 -0.41 13.90 8.99
N LYS A 73 0.48 14.76 8.51
CA LYS A 73 0.10 16.03 7.87
C LYS A 73 -0.66 15.84 6.55
N THR A 74 -0.44 14.72 5.89
CA THR A 74 -1.00 14.38 4.59
C THR A 74 -2.22 13.45 4.67
N ALA A 75 -2.52 12.89 5.87
CA ALA A 75 -3.73 12.12 6.11
C ALA A 75 -4.98 13.01 6.24
N PHE A 76 -6.09 12.56 5.68
CA PHE A 76 -7.37 13.27 5.75
C PHE A 76 -8.57 12.32 5.66
N ILE A 77 -9.71 12.79 6.09
CA ILE A 77 -11.02 12.15 5.88
C ILE A 77 -11.93 13.14 5.17
N ALA A 78 -12.61 12.67 4.13
CA ALA A 78 -13.67 13.40 3.47
C ALA A 78 -14.99 12.62 3.58
N GLU A 79 -16.05 13.25 4.07
CA GLU A 79 -17.30 12.61 4.41
C GLU A 79 -18.49 13.24 3.69
N TYR A 80 -19.43 12.41 3.23
CA TYR A 80 -20.70 12.82 2.65
C TYR A 80 -21.83 11.91 3.14
N GLY A 81 -23.02 12.50 3.32
CA GLY A 81 -24.19 11.82 3.82
C GLY A 81 -24.30 11.85 5.34
N SER A 82 -25.19 11.07 5.91
CA SER A 82 -25.36 10.95 7.36
C SER A 82 -26.08 9.67 7.76
N GLY A 83 -25.77 9.19 8.94
CA GLY A 83 -26.35 7.96 9.49
C GLY A 83 -25.59 6.69 9.08
N LYS A 84 -26.17 5.56 9.38
CA LYS A 84 -25.62 4.24 9.14
C LYS A 84 -26.19 3.62 7.85
N PRO A 85 -25.40 2.74 7.17
CA PRO A 85 -24.04 2.38 7.50
C PRO A 85 -23.03 3.48 7.18
N VAL A 86 -21.87 3.46 7.85
CA VAL A 86 -20.68 4.25 7.50
C VAL A 86 -19.74 3.38 6.68
N ILE A 87 -19.56 3.71 5.41
CA ILE A 87 -18.75 2.96 4.46
C ILE A 87 -17.45 3.72 4.19
N GLY A 88 -16.32 3.12 4.57
CA GLY A 88 -14.98 3.64 4.33
C GLY A 88 -14.43 3.21 2.97
N PHE A 89 -13.75 4.14 2.30
CA PHE A 89 -13.02 3.92 1.07
C PHE A 89 -11.57 4.34 1.28
N LEU A 90 -10.62 3.42 1.14
CA LEU A 90 -9.20 3.67 1.44
C LEU A 90 -8.48 4.11 0.17
N GLY A 91 -7.95 5.32 0.15
CA GLY A 91 -7.19 5.89 -0.97
C GLY A 91 -5.73 6.13 -0.59
N GLU A 92 -4.81 5.46 -1.27
CA GLU A 92 -3.36 5.60 -1.13
C GLU A 92 -2.81 6.49 -2.24
N PHE A 93 -1.68 7.19 -1.99
CA PHE A 93 -1.13 8.15 -2.98
C PHE A 93 0.37 8.44 -2.79
N ASP A 94 1.09 7.65 -2.01
CA ASP A 94 2.54 7.75 -1.82
C ASP A 94 3.33 7.05 -2.93
N ALA A 95 4.57 7.52 -3.18
CA ALA A 95 5.48 7.00 -4.19
C ALA A 95 6.73 6.38 -3.56
N LEU A 96 7.43 5.56 -4.35
CA LEU A 96 8.64 4.85 -3.95
C LEU A 96 9.91 5.57 -4.40
N PRO A 97 10.92 5.72 -3.52
CA PRO A 97 12.23 6.22 -3.89
C PRO A 97 12.96 5.31 -4.90
N GLY A 98 13.84 5.89 -5.72
CA GLY A 98 14.68 5.16 -6.67
C GLY A 98 13.95 4.69 -7.93
N LEU A 99 12.69 5.07 -8.12
CA LEU A 99 11.85 4.59 -9.22
C LEU A 99 11.42 5.68 -10.22
N SER A 100 12.04 6.87 -10.18
CA SER A 100 11.78 7.89 -11.20
C SER A 100 11.92 7.29 -12.61
N GLN A 101 10.94 7.54 -13.49
CA GLN A 101 10.87 6.92 -14.81
C GLN A 101 10.05 7.79 -15.77
N LYS A 102 10.46 7.84 -17.04
CA LYS A 102 9.70 8.48 -18.11
C LYS A 102 8.46 7.64 -18.45
N ALA A 103 7.29 8.29 -18.53
CA ALA A 103 6.06 7.63 -18.94
C ALA A 103 6.19 7.03 -20.35
N ASP A 104 5.55 5.88 -20.57
CA ASP A 104 5.44 5.15 -21.84
C ASP A 104 6.79 4.70 -22.46
N ALA A 105 7.91 4.91 -21.76
CA ALA A 105 9.21 4.46 -22.24
C ALA A 105 9.39 2.96 -21.99
N ILE A 106 9.78 2.24 -23.04
CA ILE A 106 10.09 0.79 -22.99
C ILE A 106 11.54 0.50 -22.58
N GLU A 107 12.24 1.51 -22.08
CA GLU A 107 13.58 1.47 -21.53
C GLU A 107 13.61 2.17 -20.17
N ARG A 108 14.59 1.82 -19.32
CA ARG A 108 14.82 2.54 -18.07
C ARG A 108 15.37 3.94 -18.35
N ILE A 109 14.52 4.95 -18.24
CA ILE A 109 14.87 6.38 -18.45
C ILE A 109 14.42 7.16 -17.21
N PRO A 110 15.31 7.36 -16.19
CA PRO A 110 15.00 8.20 -15.05
C PRO A 110 14.69 9.63 -15.50
N VAL A 111 13.73 10.27 -14.82
CA VAL A 111 13.40 11.68 -15.07
C VAL A 111 14.10 12.53 -14.01
N GLU A 112 15.05 13.36 -14.44
CA GLU A 112 15.66 14.36 -13.56
C GLU A 112 14.62 15.47 -13.29
N LYS A 113 14.19 15.60 -12.05
CA LYS A 113 13.40 16.77 -11.61
C LYS A 113 14.38 17.92 -11.39
N THR A 114 14.48 18.85 -12.37
CA THR A 114 15.23 20.10 -12.23
C THR A 114 14.73 20.84 -11.00
N GLN A 115 15.58 21.01 -9.99
CA GLN A 115 15.32 21.94 -8.90
C GLN A 115 15.27 23.36 -9.49
N ASN A 116 14.09 23.96 -9.53
CA ASN A 116 13.96 25.40 -9.73
C ASN A 116 14.44 26.14 -8.46
N LEU A 117 15.75 26.15 -8.24
CA LEU A 117 16.39 27.06 -7.30
C LEU A 117 16.48 28.45 -7.97
N LYS A 118 15.36 29.15 -8.04
CA LYS A 118 15.32 30.58 -8.27
C LYS A 118 14.53 31.22 -7.14
N GLY A 119 15.24 31.91 -6.24
CA GLY A 119 14.61 32.82 -5.27
C GLY A 119 15.43 33.05 -4.01
N GLU A 120 16.33 34.01 -4.09
CA GLU A 120 16.60 35.08 -3.10
C GLU A 120 17.01 34.74 -1.64
N ASN A 121 18.19 35.22 -1.29
CA ASN A 121 18.71 35.66 0.02
C ASN A 121 18.19 34.95 1.29
N GLU A 122 18.86 33.88 1.68
CA GLU A 122 18.61 33.20 2.95
C GLU A 122 19.76 33.43 3.97
N SER A 123 19.38 33.64 5.22
CA SER A 123 20.30 33.86 6.35
C SER A 123 21.06 32.58 6.79
N GLU A 124 22.22 32.74 7.42
CA GLU A 124 23.09 31.61 7.80
C GLU A 124 22.46 30.56 8.73
N ARG A 125 21.41 30.89 9.48
CA ARG A 125 20.66 29.95 10.33
C ARG A 125 19.79 28.96 9.54
N GLU A 126 19.35 29.31 8.34
CA GLU A 126 18.59 28.45 7.44
C GLU A 126 19.49 27.44 6.72
N LYS A 127 20.77 27.75 6.57
CA LYS A 127 21.77 26.85 5.95
C LYS A 127 22.11 25.62 6.80
N GLU A 128 22.18 25.77 8.12
CA GLU A 128 22.41 24.63 9.02
C GLU A 128 21.23 23.67 9.14
N GLN A 129 20.00 24.20 9.08
CA GLN A 129 18.80 23.35 9.02
C GLN A 129 18.64 22.63 7.67
N LYS A 130 19.12 23.22 6.58
CA LYS A 130 19.11 22.60 5.24
C LYS A 130 20.17 21.54 5.05
N GLN A 131 21.29 21.58 5.74
CA GLN A 131 22.32 20.53 5.66
C GLN A 131 21.81 19.18 6.19
N ASN A 132 20.94 19.19 7.20
CA ASN A 132 20.29 17.98 7.72
C ASN A 132 19.04 17.56 6.88
N GLN A 133 18.47 18.48 6.07
CA GLN A 133 17.37 18.19 5.15
C GLN A 133 17.85 17.73 3.75
N ASN A 134 19.08 18.05 3.35
CA ASN A 134 19.58 17.76 2.00
C ASN A 134 19.74 16.25 1.72
N GLN A 135 20.02 15.42 2.71
CA GLN A 135 20.05 13.96 2.50
C GLN A 135 18.66 13.37 2.24
N SER A 136 17.60 13.93 2.85
CA SER A 136 16.21 13.53 2.56
C SER A 136 15.67 14.15 1.28
N SER A 137 16.21 15.29 0.81
CA SER A 137 15.75 15.98 -0.41
C SER A 137 16.34 15.41 -1.71
N GLU A 138 17.52 14.80 -1.68
CA GLU A 138 18.09 14.12 -2.85
C GLU A 138 17.26 12.89 -3.24
N HIS A 139 16.73 12.14 -2.27
CA HIS A 139 15.87 10.99 -2.53
C HIS A 139 14.46 11.35 -3.00
N ALA A 140 13.92 12.51 -2.62
CA ALA A 140 12.60 12.97 -3.06
C ALA A 140 12.52 13.27 -4.56
N ASN A 141 13.64 13.52 -5.21
CA ASN A 141 13.71 13.82 -6.65
C ASN A 141 13.75 12.58 -7.55
N ASP A 142 13.94 11.38 -6.99
CA ASP A 142 14.07 10.11 -7.73
C ASP A 142 12.91 9.14 -7.45
N CYS A 143 11.74 9.64 -7.05
CA CYS A 143 10.58 8.81 -6.71
C CYS A 143 9.71 8.52 -7.93
N GLY A 144 9.01 7.37 -7.90
CA GLY A 144 8.04 6.98 -8.90
C GLY A 144 6.95 6.07 -8.32
N HIS A 145 5.75 6.09 -8.90
CA HIS A 145 4.62 5.27 -8.49
C HIS A 145 4.75 3.82 -9.00
N GLY A 146 5.67 3.06 -8.40
CA GLY A 146 5.94 1.66 -8.76
C GLY A 146 4.87 0.67 -8.29
N CYS A 147 3.98 1.10 -7.39
CA CYS A 147 2.83 0.32 -6.90
C CYS A 147 1.48 0.82 -7.46
N GLY A 148 1.49 1.98 -8.14
CA GLY A 148 0.30 2.55 -8.75
C GLY A 148 -0.63 3.27 -7.76
N HIS A 149 -0.13 3.78 -6.64
CA HIS A 149 -0.94 4.46 -5.62
C HIS A 149 -1.64 5.72 -6.15
N GLN A 150 -1.09 6.41 -7.16
CA GLN A 150 -1.82 7.49 -7.84
C GLN A 150 -3.14 7.02 -8.48
N LEU A 151 -3.18 5.76 -8.95
CA LEU A 151 -4.40 5.13 -9.46
C LEU A 151 -5.34 4.78 -8.31
N ILE A 152 -4.79 4.27 -7.18
CA ILE A 152 -5.58 3.89 -6.00
C ILE A 152 -6.32 5.11 -5.46
N GLY A 153 -5.60 6.20 -5.15
CA GLY A 153 -6.21 7.41 -4.63
C GLY A 153 -7.26 8.00 -5.57
N THR A 154 -6.96 8.04 -6.87
CA THR A 154 -7.89 8.61 -7.86
C THR A 154 -9.08 7.69 -8.17
N GLY A 155 -8.88 6.36 -8.25
CA GLY A 155 -9.97 5.41 -8.43
C GLY A 155 -10.95 5.44 -7.25
N THR A 156 -10.41 5.52 -6.04
CA THR A 156 -11.20 5.70 -4.82
C THR A 156 -11.97 7.04 -4.83
N LEU A 157 -11.35 8.14 -5.29
CA LEU A 157 -12.02 9.42 -5.51
C LEU A 157 -13.19 9.30 -6.49
N ALA A 158 -12.98 8.64 -7.62
CA ALA A 158 -14.01 8.44 -8.64
C ALA A 158 -15.19 7.63 -8.09
N SER A 159 -14.90 6.62 -7.26
CA SER A 159 -15.89 5.78 -6.60
C SER A 159 -16.82 6.60 -5.69
N VAL A 160 -16.25 7.38 -4.76
CA VAL A 160 -17.06 8.13 -3.78
C VAL A 160 -17.83 9.30 -4.43
N ILE A 161 -17.30 9.94 -5.48
CA ILE A 161 -18.01 10.98 -6.21
C ILE A 161 -19.23 10.41 -6.95
N ALA A 162 -19.07 9.31 -7.67
CA ALA A 162 -20.18 8.66 -8.37
C ALA A 162 -21.25 8.14 -7.40
N LEU A 163 -20.79 7.54 -6.29
CA LEU A 163 -21.70 7.05 -5.23
C LEU A 163 -22.47 8.18 -4.55
N LYS A 164 -21.82 9.31 -4.27
CA LYS A 164 -22.49 10.52 -3.74
C LYS A 164 -23.60 10.98 -4.66
N ASP A 165 -23.35 11.07 -5.97
CA ASP A 165 -24.37 11.49 -6.94
C ASP A 165 -25.53 10.47 -6.99
N PHE A 166 -25.22 9.17 -6.98
CA PHE A 166 -26.20 8.10 -6.91
C PHE A 166 -27.04 8.16 -5.62
N MET A 167 -26.41 8.34 -4.46
CA MET A 167 -27.12 8.50 -3.17
C MET A 167 -28.09 9.67 -3.18
N LYS A 168 -27.70 10.79 -3.80
CA LYS A 168 -28.54 11.98 -3.91
C LYS A 168 -29.76 11.73 -4.80
N GLU A 169 -29.58 11.09 -5.96
CA GLU A 169 -30.65 10.80 -6.92
C GLU A 169 -31.66 9.78 -6.38
N HIS A 170 -31.17 8.78 -5.64
CA HIS A 170 -31.99 7.71 -5.05
C HIS A 170 -32.43 7.96 -3.60
N ASN A 171 -32.09 9.13 -3.02
CA ASN A 171 -32.40 9.47 -1.61
C ASN A 171 -31.89 8.40 -0.62
N LEU A 172 -30.74 7.78 -0.89
CA LEU A 172 -30.16 6.77 -0.01
C LEU A 172 -29.59 7.45 1.26
N LYS A 173 -29.84 6.80 2.39
CA LYS A 173 -29.27 7.17 3.68
C LYS A 173 -27.99 6.38 3.94
N GLY A 174 -27.12 6.93 4.73
CA GLY A 174 -25.83 6.38 5.11
C GLY A 174 -24.74 7.42 4.96
N THR A 175 -23.55 7.06 5.39
CA THR A 175 -22.35 7.89 5.31
C THR A 175 -21.32 7.22 4.44
N ILE A 176 -20.79 7.93 3.46
CA ILE A 176 -19.61 7.48 2.69
C ILE A 176 -18.41 8.34 3.09
N ARG A 177 -17.29 7.67 3.30
CA ARG A 177 -16.09 8.30 3.85
C ARG A 177 -14.85 7.91 3.04
N TYR A 178 -14.23 8.90 2.39
CA TYR A 178 -12.92 8.73 1.79
C TYR A 178 -11.84 8.92 2.86
N TYR A 179 -11.03 7.90 3.08
CA TYR A 179 -9.83 7.99 3.90
C TYR A 179 -8.63 8.22 3.00
N GLY A 180 -8.01 9.40 3.09
CA GLY A 180 -6.73 9.68 2.45
C GLY A 180 -5.61 9.08 3.31
N CYS A 181 -5.05 7.98 2.84
CA CYS A 181 -4.11 7.13 3.56
C CYS A 181 -2.69 7.32 2.99
N PRO A 182 -1.85 8.18 3.59
CA PRO A 182 -0.46 8.35 3.18
C PRO A 182 0.41 7.19 3.66
N ALA A 183 1.63 7.12 3.12
CA ALA A 183 2.74 6.34 3.66
C ALA A 183 2.48 4.83 3.81
N GLU A 184 1.70 4.23 2.89
CA GLU A 184 1.54 2.78 2.85
C GLU A 184 2.89 2.09 2.65
N GLU A 185 3.70 2.63 1.73
CA GLU A 185 5.02 2.14 1.40
C GLU A 185 6.01 2.35 2.55
N ASN A 186 6.28 1.27 3.24
CA ASN A 186 7.30 1.20 4.29
C ASN A 186 7.00 1.83 5.66
N ALA A 187 5.93 2.63 5.83
CA ALA A 187 5.68 3.32 7.10
C ALA A 187 4.37 2.90 7.80
N GLY A 188 3.33 2.54 7.05
CA GLY A 188 2.08 2.03 7.63
C GLY A 188 1.17 3.11 8.20
N GLY A 189 0.87 4.13 7.39
CA GLY A 189 0.04 5.26 7.81
C GLY A 189 -1.31 4.85 8.40
N LYS A 190 -1.98 3.83 7.82
CA LYS A 190 -3.28 3.36 8.33
C LYS A 190 -3.22 2.83 9.76
N ALA A 191 -2.09 2.25 10.18
CA ALA A 191 -1.93 1.78 11.56
C ALA A 191 -1.99 2.92 12.59
N PHE A 192 -1.50 4.13 12.24
CA PHE A 192 -1.64 5.32 13.09
C PHE A 192 -3.09 5.80 13.13
N LEU A 193 -3.79 5.81 11.99
CA LEU A 193 -5.22 6.16 11.94
C LEU A 193 -6.08 5.19 12.79
N VAL A 194 -5.79 3.89 12.72
CA VAL A 194 -6.47 2.87 13.54
C VAL A 194 -6.17 3.08 15.02
N ARG A 195 -4.89 3.26 15.39
CA ARG A 195 -4.48 3.49 16.78
C ARG A 195 -5.22 4.68 17.40
N ASP A 196 -5.42 5.74 16.65
CA ASP A 196 -6.04 6.99 17.12
C ASP A 196 -7.58 7.01 16.93
N GLY A 197 -8.20 5.86 16.58
CA GLY A 197 -9.65 5.64 16.60
C GLY A 197 -10.42 6.20 15.40
N TYR A 198 -9.75 6.54 14.29
CA TYR A 198 -10.42 7.15 13.13
C TYR A 198 -11.32 6.17 12.35
N PHE A 199 -11.27 4.88 12.67
CA PHE A 199 -12.11 3.84 12.08
C PHE A 199 -13.17 3.27 13.04
N ASP A 200 -13.24 3.71 14.30
CA ASP A 200 -14.08 3.08 15.35
C ASP A 200 -15.57 3.11 15.03
N ASP A 201 -16.03 4.11 14.29
CA ASP A 201 -17.43 4.27 13.88
C ASP A 201 -17.72 3.79 12.45
N CYS A 202 -16.73 3.26 11.73
CA CYS A 202 -16.86 2.72 10.39
C CYS A 202 -17.49 1.31 10.42
N ASP A 203 -18.46 1.04 9.53
CA ASP A 203 -19.16 -0.24 9.53
C ASP A 203 -18.52 -1.25 8.58
N LEU A 204 -17.91 -0.80 7.48
CA LEU A 204 -17.12 -1.61 6.55
C LEU A 204 -16.15 -0.73 5.75
N ALA A 205 -15.09 -1.32 5.22
CA ALA A 205 -14.06 -0.64 4.43
C ALA A 205 -13.81 -1.35 3.09
N LEU A 206 -13.70 -0.56 2.03
CA LEU A 206 -13.42 -1.00 0.68
C LEU A 206 -12.08 -0.40 0.23
N CYS A 207 -11.22 -1.22 -0.36
CA CYS A 207 -9.99 -0.77 -1.01
C CYS A 207 -9.72 -1.56 -2.29
N TRP A 208 -8.80 -1.08 -3.08
CA TRP A 208 -8.37 -1.75 -4.30
C TRP A 208 -6.89 -1.55 -4.55
N HIS A 209 -6.31 -2.40 -5.40
CA HIS A 209 -4.91 -2.32 -5.76
C HIS A 209 -4.67 -2.73 -7.22
N PRO A 210 -3.77 -2.04 -7.95
CA PRO A 210 -3.22 -2.51 -9.21
C PRO A 210 -2.56 -3.88 -9.06
N GLU A 211 -2.96 -4.84 -9.88
CA GLU A 211 -2.48 -6.22 -9.81
C GLU A 211 -2.55 -6.92 -11.17
N GLN A 212 -2.29 -8.24 -11.22
CA GLN A 212 -2.23 -9.01 -12.46
C GLN A 212 -3.61 -9.47 -12.95
N GLY A 213 -4.63 -9.50 -12.10
CA GLY A 213 -5.95 -10.03 -12.48
C GLY A 213 -7.08 -9.35 -11.75
N ARG A 214 -8.32 -9.63 -12.18
CA ARG A 214 -9.54 -9.09 -11.56
C ARG A 214 -10.04 -10.04 -10.48
N ARG A 215 -9.97 -9.63 -9.21
CA ARG A 215 -10.38 -10.44 -8.07
C ARG A 215 -10.69 -9.58 -6.84
N ALA A 216 -11.82 -9.83 -6.18
CA ALA A 216 -11.94 -9.45 -4.78
C ALA A 216 -11.26 -10.51 -3.93
N CYS A 217 -10.24 -10.10 -3.16
CA CYS A 217 -9.39 -11.02 -2.41
C CYS A 217 -10.12 -11.53 -1.17
N TYR A 218 -10.12 -12.85 -1.00
CA TYR A 218 -10.45 -13.49 0.26
C TYR A 218 -9.21 -14.24 0.75
N GLY A 219 -8.60 -13.74 1.83
CA GLY A 219 -7.34 -14.29 2.32
C GLY A 219 -6.68 -13.41 3.36
N SER A 220 -5.40 -13.68 3.62
CA SER A 220 -4.58 -12.92 4.55
C SER A 220 -3.30 -12.42 3.88
N THR A 221 -2.72 -11.35 4.42
CA THR A 221 -1.38 -10.86 4.09
C THR A 221 -0.43 -11.15 5.24
N LYS A 222 0.86 -10.92 5.08
CA LYS A 222 1.82 -11.07 6.17
C LYS A 222 1.88 -9.81 7.03
N ALA A 223 1.88 -10.01 8.35
CA ALA A 223 2.27 -8.97 9.28
C ALA A 223 3.77 -8.66 9.14
N ASN A 224 4.16 -7.42 9.46
CA ASN A 224 5.53 -6.94 9.27
C ASN A 224 5.91 -5.90 10.33
N PHE A 225 7.14 -5.98 10.87
CA PHE A 225 7.79 -4.92 11.64
C PHE A 225 9.02 -4.42 10.91
N ARG A 226 9.26 -3.10 11.02
CA ARG A 226 10.53 -2.46 10.63
C ARG A 226 11.18 -1.84 11.84
N VAL A 227 12.45 -2.19 12.07
CA VAL A 227 13.17 -1.87 13.30
C VAL A 227 14.61 -1.50 12.99
N PHE A 228 15.03 -0.31 13.42
CA PHE A 228 16.42 0.05 13.46
C PHE A 228 17.08 -0.48 14.73
N PHE A 229 18.26 -1.06 14.58
CA PHE A 229 19.19 -1.37 15.66
C PHE A 229 20.43 -0.52 15.45
N THR A 230 20.66 0.44 16.36
CA THR A 230 21.80 1.35 16.31
C THR A 230 22.76 0.99 17.43
N PHE A 231 23.96 0.59 17.07
CA PHE A 231 25.00 0.28 18.04
C PHE A 231 25.89 1.51 18.24
N HIS A 232 26.31 1.71 19.51
CA HIS A 232 27.22 2.75 19.92
C HIS A 232 28.41 2.13 20.61
N GLY A 233 29.60 2.40 20.09
CA GLY A 233 30.90 1.92 20.57
C GLY A 233 31.84 3.05 20.93
N THR A 234 33.15 2.75 20.98
CA THR A 234 34.21 3.69 21.30
C THR A 234 35.21 3.78 20.15
N PRO A 235 35.47 4.97 19.58
CA PRO A 235 36.42 5.10 18.49
C PRO A 235 37.87 4.97 19.01
N ALA A 236 38.74 4.41 18.18
CA ALA A 236 40.16 4.34 18.41
C ALA A 236 40.94 4.30 17.08
N HIS A 237 42.22 4.57 17.11
CA HIS A 237 43.07 4.34 15.95
C HIS A 237 43.34 2.84 15.81
N ALA A 238 42.81 2.23 14.76
CA ALA A 238 42.73 0.78 14.61
C ALA A 238 44.11 0.06 14.57
N SER A 239 45.20 0.76 14.26
CA SER A 239 46.56 0.18 14.27
C SER A 239 47.44 0.64 15.43
N MET A 240 47.16 1.80 16.05
CA MET A 240 48.01 2.34 17.14
C MET A 240 47.55 1.92 18.53
N CYS A 241 46.22 1.89 18.74
CA CYS A 241 45.65 1.60 20.05
C CYS A 241 44.27 0.90 19.89
N PRO A 242 44.19 -0.20 19.14
CA PRO A 242 42.92 -0.88 18.89
C PRO A 242 42.24 -1.39 20.17
N GLU A 243 43.01 -1.69 21.21
CA GLU A 243 42.53 -2.15 22.53
C GLU A 243 41.68 -1.12 23.27
N LEU A 244 41.73 0.16 22.88
CA LEU A 244 40.90 1.23 23.43
C LEU A 244 39.57 1.37 22.70
N GLY A 245 39.42 0.75 21.52
CA GLY A 245 38.24 0.81 20.69
C GLY A 245 37.19 -0.23 21.08
N ARG A 246 35.94 0.05 20.75
CA ARG A 246 34.80 -0.89 20.74
C ARG A 246 34.00 -0.67 19.48
N SER A 247 34.02 -1.66 18.58
CA SER A 247 33.43 -1.49 17.24
C SER A 247 31.93 -1.71 17.26
N ALA A 248 31.20 -0.68 16.90
CA ALA A 248 29.75 -0.77 16.67
C ALA A 248 29.42 -1.60 15.41
N LEU A 249 30.31 -1.60 14.40
CA LEU A 249 30.14 -2.41 13.20
C LEU A 249 30.26 -3.91 13.50
N ASP A 250 31.22 -4.33 14.33
CA ASP A 250 31.35 -5.72 14.76
C ASP A 250 30.09 -6.20 15.49
N ALA A 251 29.45 -5.30 16.27
CA ALA A 251 28.19 -5.62 16.93
C ALA A 251 27.04 -5.85 15.91
N VAL A 252 26.96 -5.05 14.84
CA VAL A 252 26.01 -5.27 13.74
C VAL A 252 26.27 -6.61 13.06
N GLU A 253 27.52 -6.91 12.72
CA GLU A 253 27.87 -8.19 12.05
C GLU A 253 27.55 -9.40 12.93
N LEU A 254 27.85 -9.35 14.22
CA LEU A 254 27.52 -10.42 15.17
C LEU A 254 26.00 -10.59 15.34
N MET A 255 25.24 -9.49 15.37
CA MET A 255 23.79 -9.53 15.38
C MET A 255 23.25 -10.22 14.11
N ASP A 256 23.75 -9.84 12.93
CA ASP A 256 23.31 -10.40 11.64
C ASP A 256 23.61 -11.91 11.55
N VAL A 257 24.78 -12.33 12.02
CA VAL A 257 25.15 -13.76 12.15
C VAL A 257 24.21 -14.48 13.10
N GLY A 258 23.95 -13.92 14.29
CA GLY A 258 23.03 -14.49 15.30
C GLY A 258 21.61 -14.66 14.75
N VAL A 259 21.09 -13.67 14.03
CA VAL A 259 19.79 -13.75 13.37
C VAL A 259 19.79 -14.81 12.25
N ASN A 260 20.88 -14.95 11.50
CA ASN A 260 20.99 -15.99 10.47
C ASN A 260 20.92 -17.41 11.08
N TYR A 261 21.54 -17.64 12.25
CA TYR A 261 21.36 -18.91 12.98
C TYR A 261 19.93 -19.10 13.50
N MET A 262 19.25 -18.03 13.91
CA MET A 262 17.88 -18.12 14.38
C MET A 262 16.91 -18.61 13.28
N ARG A 263 17.26 -18.46 11.98
CA ARG A 263 16.41 -18.90 10.85
C ARG A 263 16.10 -20.38 10.86
N GLU A 264 16.99 -21.23 11.40
CA GLU A 264 16.76 -22.66 11.57
C GLU A 264 15.65 -22.97 12.61
N HIS A 265 15.25 -21.98 13.41
CA HIS A 265 14.37 -22.13 14.56
C HIS A 265 13.18 -21.18 14.52
N MET A 266 12.68 -20.88 13.31
CA MET A 266 11.45 -20.12 13.06
C MET A 266 10.56 -20.87 12.08
N ILE A 267 9.28 -20.47 12.00
CA ILE A 267 8.33 -21.09 11.05
C ILE A 267 8.74 -20.81 9.60
N ASP A 268 8.43 -21.75 8.71
CA ASP A 268 8.83 -21.69 7.29
C ASP A 268 8.26 -20.47 6.55
N GLU A 269 7.09 -20.00 6.94
CA GLU A 269 6.39 -18.86 6.34
C GLU A 269 6.97 -17.51 6.78
N ALA A 270 7.76 -17.46 7.86
CA ALA A 270 8.40 -16.24 8.31
C ALA A 270 9.56 -15.84 7.39
N ARG A 271 9.81 -14.53 7.31
CA ARG A 271 10.94 -13.96 6.57
C ARG A 271 11.55 -12.81 7.35
N ILE A 272 12.87 -12.80 7.43
CA ILE A 272 13.64 -11.74 8.05
C ILE A 272 14.67 -11.26 7.05
N HIS A 273 14.66 -9.96 6.76
CA HIS A 273 15.63 -9.30 5.90
C HIS A 273 16.25 -8.13 6.65
N TYR A 274 17.46 -7.74 6.29
CA TYR A 274 18.11 -6.56 6.85
C TYR A 274 18.93 -5.81 5.80
N ALA A 275 19.20 -4.55 6.11
CA ALA A 275 20.11 -3.70 5.37
C ALA A 275 20.94 -2.89 6.36
N ILE A 276 22.27 -2.90 6.20
CA ILE A 276 23.15 -2.00 6.96
C ILE A 276 22.95 -0.61 6.37
N THR A 277 22.43 0.32 7.20
CA THR A 277 22.12 1.69 6.80
C THR A 277 23.21 2.69 7.19
N ASP A 278 24.09 2.30 8.12
CA ASP A 278 25.27 3.06 8.52
C ASP A 278 26.35 2.05 8.95
N ALA A 279 27.47 2.02 8.25
CA ALA A 279 28.61 1.16 8.57
C ALA A 279 29.67 1.85 9.46
N GLY A 280 29.41 3.09 9.92
CA GLY A 280 30.33 3.84 10.77
C GLY A 280 31.41 4.63 10.03
N GLY A 281 31.20 4.92 8.73
CA GLY A 281 32.12 5.66 7.87
C GLY A 281 32.92 4.77 6.92
N ASP A 282 33.79 5.39 6.14
CA ASP A 282 34.59 4.79 5.06
C ASP A 282 36.08 4.62 5.39
N ALA A 283 36.51 5.04 6.61
CA ALA A 283 37.89 5.00 7.03
C ALA A 283 38.22 3.72 7.83
N PRO A 284 38.89 2.70 7.23
CA PRO A 284 39.15 1.42 7.89
C PRO A 284 40.16 1.48 9.02
N ASN A 285 40.89 2.60 9.15
CA ASN A 285 41.85 2.86 10.22
C ASN A 285 41.21 3.51 11.48
N VAL A 286 39.90 3.66 11.51
CA VAL A 286 39.12 4.16 12.65
C VAL A 286 38.16 3.07 13.12
N VAL A 287 38.20 2.70 14.40
CA VAL A 287 37.21 1.81 15.01
C VAL A 287 35.86 2.53 15.02
N GLN A 288 34.81 1.89 14.47
CA GLN A 288 33.52 2.50 14.26
C GLN A 288 32.78 2.72 15.58
N SER A 289 32.54 3.99 15.92
CA SER A 289 31.82 4.36 17.15
C SER A 289 30.30 4.28 17.02
N ARG A 290 29.78 4.21 15.81
CA ARG A 290 28.35 4.06 15.53
C ARG A 290 28.17 3.20 14.28
N ALA A 291 27.20 2.28 14.34
CA ALA A 291 26.72 1.55 13.15
C ALA A 291 25.22 1.26 13.31
N GLN A 292 24.52 1.11 12.19
CA GLN A 292 23.08 0.90 12.20
C GLN A 292 22.66 -0.11 11.16
N VAL A 293 21.70 -0.96 11.54
CA VAL A 293 21.05 -1.93 10.64
C VAL A 293 19.53 -1.82 10.75
N LEU A 294 18.83 -1.84 9.62
CA LEU A 294 17.38 -1.88 9.53
C LEU A 294 16.90 -3.31 9.25
N TYR A 295 16.03 -3.82 10.08
CA TYR A 295 15.39 -5.13 9.93
C TYR A 295 13.95 -5.01 9.45
N ALA A 296 13.55 -5.93 8.56
CA ALA A 296 12.17 -6.23 8.19
C ALA A 296 11.84 -7.65 8.65
N ILE A 297 10.87 -7.78 9.56
CA ILE A 297 10.48 -9.04 10.20
C ILE A 297 9.04 -9.35 9.78
N ARG A 298 8.83 -10.46 9.07
CA ARG A 298 7.52 -10.83 8.52
C ARG A 298 7.11 -12.23 8.95
N ALA A 299 5.81 -12.38 9.29
CA ALA A 299 5.18 -13.68 9.56
C ALA A 299 3.68 -13.63 9.19
N PRO A 300 2.99 -14.78 9.08
CA PRO A 300 1.55 -14.83 8.77
C PRO A 300 0.67 -14.06 9.78
N LYS A 301 1.03 -14.04 11.05
CA LYS A 301 0.27 -13.35 12.11
C LYS A 301 1.14 -12.34 12.86
N ILE A 302 0.52 -11.25 13.29
CA ILE A 302 1.20 -10.19 14.06
C ILE A 302 1.78 -10.71 15.39
N THR A 303 1.14 -11.67 16.03
CA THR A 303 1.65 -12.32 17.27
C THR A 303 2.97 -13.05 17.03
N GLN A 304 3.12 -13.71 15.88
CA GLN A 304 4.36 -14.37 15.46
C GLN A 304 5.48 -13.36 15.16
N VAL A 305 5.13 -12.23 14.53
CA VAL A 305 6.10 -11.13 14.31
C VAL A 305 6.61 -10.58 15.64
N LYS A 306 5.73 -10.36 16.62
CA LYS A 306 6.09 -9.91 17.98
C LYS A 306 7.04 -10.91 18.68
N GLU A 307 6.78 -12.20 18.54
CA GLU A 307 7.67 -13.24 19.09
C GLU A 307 9.06 -13.18 18.47
N LEU A 308 9.14 -13.16 17.13
CA LEU A 308 10.40 -13.05 16.39
C LEU A 308 11.16 -11.76 16.73
N TYR A 309 10.45 -10.64 16.80
CA TYR A 309 11.02 -9.35 17.21
C TYR A 309 11.70 -9.43 18.59
N ASN A 310 11.03 -10.02 19.57
CA ASN A 310 11.60 -10.17 20.90
C ASN A 310 12.89 -11.02 20.89
N ARG A 311 12.92 -12.09 20.08
CA ARG A 311 14.11 -12.93 19.89
C ARG A 311 15.26 -12.15 19.25
N ILE A 312 14.97 -11.36 18.22
CA ILE A 312 15.94 -10.50 17.54
C ILE A 312 16.49 -9.41 18.50
N CYS A 313 15.64 -8.81 19.32
CA CYS A 313 16.08 -7.88 20.37
C CYS A 313 17.06 -8.52 21.37
N ASN A 314 16.85 -9.80 21.72
CA ASN A 314 17.78 -10.51 22.60
C ASN A 314 19.11 -10.79 21.90
N ILE A 315 19.10 -11.13 20.62
CA ILE A 315 20.32 -11.29 19.82
C ILE A 315 21.10 -9.96 19.75
N ALA A 316 20.43 -8.85 19.50
CA ALA A 316 21.05 -7.52 19.46
C ALA A 316 21.72 -7.16 20.82
N LYS A 317 21.03 -7.42 21.93
CA LYS A 317 21.60 -7.25 23.29
C LYS A 317 22.80 -8.16 23.53
N GLY A 318 22.75 -9.41 23.05
CA GLY A 318 23.87 -10.34 23.10
C GLY A 318 25.09 -9.85 22.29
N ALA A 319 24.87 -9.33 21.09
CA ALA A 319 25.92 -8.75 20.24
C ALA A 319 26.56 -7.52 20.93
N ALA A 320 25.75 -6.64 21.51
CA ALA A 320 26.24 -5.50 22.27
C ALA A 320 27.09 -5.92 23.47
N LEU A 321 26.67 -6.96 24.19
CA LEU A 321 27.43 -7.49 25.33
C LEU A 321 28.78 -8.08 24.89
N MET A 322 28.81 -8.85 23.79
CA MET A 322 30.02 -9.46 23.25
C MET A 322 31.07 -8.43 22.80
N THR A 323 30.62 -7.28 22.30
CA THR A 323 31.48 -6.22 21.76
C THR A 323 31.73 -5.06 22.76
N GLU A 324 31.17 -5.16 23.96
CA GLU A 324 31.20 -4.09 25.00
C GLU A 324 30.65 -2.75 24.45
N THR A 325 29.63 -2.82 23.57
CA THR A 325 28.92 -1.67 23.00
C THR A 325 27.52 -1.52 23.64
N THR A 326 26.75 -0.51 23.25
CA THR A 326 25.34 -0.37 23.61
C THR A 326 24.48 -0.41 22.37
N VAL A 327 23.21 -0.84 22.51
CA VAL A 327 22.24 -0.89 21.40
C VAL A 327 21.00 -0.07 21.72
N GLU A 328 20.64 0.82 20.79
CA GLU A 328 19.33 1.48 20.72
C GLU A 328 18.45 0.71 19.75
N ILE A 329 17.22 0.41 20.15
CA ILE A 329 16.23 -0.31 19.33
C ILE A 329 15.05 0.60 19.07
N ARG A 330 14.81 0.95 17.78
CA ARG A 330 13.73 1.84 17.38
C ARG A 330 12.87 1.19 16.32
N GLN A 331 11.65 0.79 16.69
CA GLN A 331 10.62 0.37 15.75
C GLN A 331 10.12 1.61 14.99
N VAL A 332 10.00 1.54 13.66
CA VAL A 332 9.61 2.67 12.81
C VAL A 332 8.38 2.41 11.98
N ALA A 333 8.02 1.15 11.77
CA ALA A 333 6.76 0.78 11.13
C ALA A 333 6.28 -0.59 11.62
N ALA A 334 4.98 -0.78 11.57
CA ALA A 334 4.35 -2.06 11.88
C ALA A 334 3.03 -2.20 11.11
N TYR A 335 2.77 -3.40 10.60
CA TYR A 335 1.53 -3.77 9.92
C TYR A 335 1.01 -5.06 10.50
N SER A 336 -0.29 -5.12 10.76
CA SER A 336 -0.96 -6.37 11.08
C SER A 336 -1.25 -7.16 9.80
N ASN A 337 -1.50 -8.45 9.94
CA ASN A 337 -1.98 -9.26 8.81
C ASN A 337 -3.44 -8.91 8.48
N LEU A 338 -3.81 -9.02 7.20
CA LEU A 338 -5.16 -8.77 6.71
C LEU A 338 -6.14 -9.86 7.20
N ILE A 339 -7.34 -9.45 7.56
CA ILE A 339 -8.51 -10.30 7.83
C ILE A 339 -9.59 -9.92 6.82
N SER A 340 -9.65 -10.61 5.69
CA SER A 340 -10.62 -10.29 4.63
C SER A 340 -12.04 -10.73 5.00
N SER A 341 -13.04 -9.89 4.72
CA SER A 341 -14.44 -10.27 4.79
C SER A 341 -14.86 -11.03 3.53
N LYS A 342 -15.37 -12.25 3.73
CA LYS A 342 -15.91 -13.06 2.64
C LYS A 342 -17.21 -12.47 2.10
N ILE A 343 -18.06 -11.93 2.95
CA ILE A 343 -19.32 -11.29 2.56
C ILE A 343 -19.04 -10.15 1.59
N LEU A 344 -18.11 -9.25 1.92
CA LEU A 344 -17.73 -8.15 1.03
C LEU A 344 -17.09 -8.67 -0.27
N ALA A 345 -16.25 -9.69 -0.20
CA ALA A 345 -15.61 -10.28 -1.37
C ALA A 345 -16.63 -10.94 -2.33
N ASP A 346 -17.62 -11.63 -1.80
CA ASP A 346 -18.68 -12.26 -2.61
C ASP A 346 -19.51 -11.21 -3.35
N HIS A 347 -19.90 -10.09 -2.71
CA HIS A 347 -20.60 -8.98 -3.37
C HIS A 347 -19.76 -8.32 -4.46
N MET A 348 -18.49 -8.03 -4.19
CA MET A 348 -17.58 -7.49 -5.20
C MET A 348 -17.39 -8.43 -6.40
N ASN A 349 -17.24 -9.72 -6.13
CA ASN A 349 -17.06 -10.72 -7.19
C ASN A 349 -18.31 -10.85 -8.06
N ALA A 350 -19.52 -10.73 -7.50
CA ALA A 350 -20.76 -10.72 -8.27
C ALA A 350 -20.79 -9.53 -9.27
N TYR A 351 -20.33 -8.35 -8.84
CA TYR A 351 -20.21 -7.20 -9.75
C TYR A 351 -19.09 -7.36 -10.77
N LEU A 352 -17.96 -7.99 -10.41
CA LEU A 352 -16.91 -8.33 -11.38
C LEU A 352 -17.41 -9.23 -12.50
N GLU A 353 -18.24 -10.23 -12.16
CA GLU A 353 -18.86 -11.13 -13.14
C GLU A 353 -19.86 -10.39 -14.03
N LYS A 354 -20.74 -9.60 -13.41
CA LYS A 354 -21.83 -8.92 -14.11
C LYS A 354 -21.33 -7.79 -15.02
N LEU A 355 -20.36 -6.99 -14.57
CA LEU A 355 -19.77 -5.91 -15.37
C LEU A 355 -18.92 -6.45 -16.53
N GLY A 356 -18.40 -7.67 -16.41
CA GLY A 356 -17.63 -8.34 -17.46
C GLY A 356 -16.20 -7.81 -17.61
N PRO A 357 -15.49 -8.16 -18.69
CA PRO A 357 -14.09 -7.80 -18.90
C PRO A 357 -13.91 -6.32 -19.26
N ILE A 358 -12.74 -5.79 -18.94
CA ILE A 358 -12.28 -4.49 -19.45
C ILE A 358 -11.99 -4.66 -20.95
N THR A 359 -12.56 -3.79 -21.79
CA THR A 359 -12.31 -3.83 -23.23
C THR A 359 -11.09 -3.02 -23.59
N TYR A 360 -10.12 -3.66 -24.24
CA TYR A 360 -8.90 -3.03 -24.76
C TYR A 360 -8.90 -2.94 -26.28
N THR A 361 -8.20 -1.96 -26.83
CA THR A 361 -8.00 -1.77 -28.27
C THR A 361 -6.76 -2.52 -28.75
N GLU A 362 -6.62 -2.73 -30.05
CA GLU A 362 -5.42 -3.32 -30.65
C GLU A 362 -4.14 -2.52 -30.32
N GLN A 363 -4.27 -1.20 -30.22
CA GLN A 363 -3.14 -0.34 -29.82
C GLN A 363 -2.71 -0.57 -28.38
N GLU A 364 -3.65 -0.84 -27.46
CA GLU A 364 -3.35 -1.17 -26.06
C GLU A 364 -2.75 -2.56 -25.93
N TYR A 365 -3.17 -3.53 -26.74
CA TYR A 365 -2.51 -4.83 -26.78
C TYR A 365 -1.08 -4.71 -27.30
N THR A 366 -0.84 -3.99 -28.40
CA THR A 366 0.53 -3.73 -28.92
C THR A 366 1.40 -3.01 -27.88
N TYR A 367 0.84 -2.05 -27.16
CA TYR A 367 1.54 -1.36 -26.06
C TYR A 367 1.94 -2.35 -24.96
N ALA A 368 1.03 -3.22 -24.53
CA ALA A 368 1.31 -4.22 -23.51
C ALA A 368 2.33 -5.26 -23.97
N GLU A 369 2.27 -5.72 -25.23
CA GLU A 369 3.27 -6.61 -25.85
C GLU A 369 4.68 -5.99 -25.82
N ASN A 370 4.80 -4.70 -26.14
CA ASN A 370 6.07 -3.99 -26.07
C ASN A 370 6.65 -3.98 -24.65
N PHE A 371 5.82 -3.79 -23.63
CA PHE A 371 6.27 -3.88 -22.24
C PHE A 371 6.62 -5.31 -21.83
N GLN A 372 5.89 -6.33 -22.29
CA GLN A 372 6.27 -7.73 -22.04
C GLN A 372 7.63 -8.09 -22.62
N GLN A 373 8.03 -7.47 -23.74
CA GLN A 373 9.38 -7.69 -24.32
C GLN A 373 10.49 -7.20 -23.38
N THR A 374 10.22 -6.17 -22.56
CA THR A 374 11.19 -5.61 -21.60
C THR A 374 11.37 -6.46 -20.34
N LEU A 375 10.51 -7.45 -20.12
CA LEU A 375 10.60 -8.33 -18.96
C LEU A 375 11.90 -9.15 -18.99
N SER A 376 12.52 -9.32 -17.82
CA SER A 376 13.71 -10.17 -17.70
C SER A 376 13.39 -11.62 -18.04
N SER A 377 14.42 -12.40 -18.37
CA SER A 377 14.26 -13.84 -18.61
C SER A 377 13.68 -14.57 -17.38
N GLN A 378 13.91 -14.05 -16.18
CA GLN A 378 13.39 -14.60 -14.94
C GLN A 378 11.91 -14.27 -14.76
N ASP A 379 11.49 -13.04 -15.04
CA ASP A 379 10.08 -12.63 -14.96
C ASP A 379 9.24 -13.41 -15.99
N LYS A 380 9.74 -13.56 -17.21
CA LYS A 380 9.10 -14.39 -18.25
C LYS A 380 8.92 -15.85 -17.82
N LYS A 381 9.89 -16.42 -17.09
CA LYS A 381 9.77 -17.78 -16.54
C LYS A 381 8.74 -17.89 -15.40
N GLN A 382 8.47 -16.80 -14.68
CA GLN A 382 7.48 -16.78 -13.59
C GLN A 382 6.06 -16.55 -14.09
N LEU A 383 5.88 -15.96 -15.27
CA LEU A 383 4.57 -15.62 -15.83
C LEU A 383 3.56 -16.80 -15.83
N PRO A 384 3.94 -18.04 -16.25
CA PRO A 384 3.03 -19.19 -16.17
C PRO A 384 2.60 -19.54 -14.73
N ALA A 385 3.50 -19.36 -13.76
CA ALA A 385 3.18 -19.63 -12.36
C ALA A 385 2.22 -18.55 -11.80
N ILE A 386 2.41 -17.28 -12.16
CA ILE A 386 1.50 -16.18 -11.85
C ILE A 386 0.13 -16.45 -12.46
N ALA A 387 0.07 -16.77 -13.76
CA ALA A 387 -1.20 -17.08 -14.43
C ALA A 387 -1.91 -18.27 -13.78
N LYS A 388 -1.17 -19.32 -13.37
CA LYS A 388 -1.74 -20.47 -12.67
C LYS A 388 -2.29 -20.11 -11.30
N ASP A 389 -1.62 -19.25 -10.56
CA ASP A 389 -2.08 -18.78 -9.22
C ASP A 389 -3.40 -18.00 -9.32
N TYR A 390 -3.50 -17.11 -10.32
CA TYR A 390 -4.72 -16.31 -10.53
C TYR A 390 -5.86 -17.09 -11.18
N PHE A 391 -5.58 -17.88 -12.21
CA PHE A 391 -6.60 -18.39 -13.13
C PHE A 391 -6.77 -19.91 -13.08
N GLY A 392 -5.94 -20.63 -12.32
CA GLY A 392 -6.04 -22.08 -12.17
C GLY A 392 -6.09 -22.82 -13.52
N PRO A 393 -7.18 -23.56 -13.84
CA PRO A 393 -7.31 -24.28 -15.10
C PRO A 393 -7.34 -23.39 -16.36
N LYS A 394 -7.70 -22.10 -16.21
CA LYS A 394 -7.77 -21.12 -17.31
C LYS A 394 -6.45 -20.36 -17.54
N ALA A 395 -5.37 -20.74 -16.86
CA ALA A 395 -4.07 -20.07 -16.97
C ALA A 395 -3.56 -19.97 -18.41
N SER A 396 -3.69 -21.05 -19.21
CA SER A 396 -3.23 -21.07 -20.61
C SER A 396 -4.01 -20.08 -21.47
N GLU A 397 -5.33 -20.01 -21.30
CA GLU A 397 -6.19 -19.04 -21.98
C GLU A 397 -5.84 -17.60 -21.59
N ALA A 398 -5.59 -17.35 -20.30
CA ALA A 398 -5.19 -16.03 -19.82
C ALA A 398 -3.87 -15.55 -20.44
N MET A 399 -2.94 -16.46 -20.71
CA MET A 399 -1.64 -16.14 -21.30
C MET A 399 -1.66 -15.90 -22.82
N GLU A 400 -2.78 -16.10 -23.48
CA GLU A 400 -2.92 -15.80 -24.92
C GLU A 400 -2.93 -14.29 -25.21
N LYS A 401 -3.16 -13.47 -24.17
CA LYS A 401 -3.21 -12.02 -24.28
C LYS A 401 -2.14 -11.33 -23.41
N PRO A 402 -1.66 -10.16 -23.84
CA PRO A 402 -0.63 -9.42 -23.11
C PRO A 402 -1.17 -8.69 -21.86
N ILE A 403 -2.48 -8.72 -21.63
CA ILE A 403 -3.15 -8.21 -20.43
C ILE A 403 -4.08 -9.31 -19.92
N PHE A 404 -4.05 -9.59 -18.63
CA PHE A 404 -4.93 -10.59 -18.04
C PHE A 404 -6.36 -10.05 -17.88
N GLU A 405 -7.25 -10.41 -18.82
CA GLU A 405 -8.63 -9.92 -18.89
C GLU A 405 -9.62 -10.76 -18.08
N GLN A 406 -9.26 -12.01 -17.79
CA GLN A 406 -10.13 -12.95 -17.11
C GLN A 406 -10.35 -12.54 -15.65
N ILE A 407 -11.48 -12.96 -15.08
CA ILE A 407 -11.67 -12.95 -13.64
C ILE A 407 -10.84 -14.07 -13.06
N ALA A 408 -10.09 -13.77 -12.00
CA ALA A 408 -9.32 -14.78 -11.31
C ALA A 408 -10.23 -15.88 -10.78
N TYR A 409 -9.70 -17.11 -10.73
CA TYR A 409 -10.42 -18.25 -10.18
C TYR A 409 -10.80 -17.95 -8.73
N GLN A 410 -12.11 -17.98 -8.47
CA GLN A 410 -12.68 -17.50 -7.23
C GLN A 410 -12.82 -18.61 -6.19
N ASN A 411 -12.96 -18.19 -4.94
CA ASN A 411 -13.40 -18.98 -3.78
C ASN A 411 -12.36 -19.83 -3.05
N LEU A 412 -11.07 -19.59 -3.22
CA LEU A 412 -10.08 -20.16 -2.31
C LEU A 412 -9.51 -19.08 -1.42
N TYR A 413 -9.51 -19.32 -0.10
CA TYR A 413 -8.70 -18.56 0.83
C TYR A 413 -7.24 -18.58 0.38
N SER A 414 -6.61 -17.42 0.27
CA SER A 414 -5.25 -17.29 -0.23
C SER A 414 -4.36 -16.55 0.77
N ASP A 415 -3.26 -17.17 1.17
CA ASP A 415 -2.21 -16.49 1.92
C ASP A 415 -1.32 -15.69 0.97
N LEU A 416 -1.57 -14.39 0.91
CA LEU A 416 -0.80 -13.47 0.10
C LEU A 416 0.60 -13.27 0.70
N LYS A 417 1.62 -13.16 -0.16
CA LYS A 417 3.03 -13.15 0.28
C LYS A 417 3.53 -11.74 0.63
N TYR A 418 2.76 -10.71 0.36
CA TYR A 418 3.07 -9.32 0.67
C TYR A 418 2.47 -8.86 2.01
N SER A 419 2.77 -7.64 2.40
CA SER A 419 2.21 -6.97 3.58
C SER A 419 1.57 -5.66 3.13
N THR A 420 0.48 -5.26 3.77
CA THR A 420 -0.15 -3.95 3.62
C THR A 420 -0.71 -3.49 4.96
N ASP A 421 -0.73 -2.19 5.20
CA ASP A 421 -1.30 -1.59 6.40
C ASP A 421 -2.84 -1.55 6.39
N VAL A 422 -3.50 -1.95 5.29
CA VAL A 422 -4.92 -2.31 5.25
C VAL A 422 -5.23 -3.42 6.25
N GLY A 423 -4.22 -4.26 6.56
CA GLY A 423 -4.31 -5.26 7.62
C GLY A 423 -4.81 -4.68 8.93
N ASP A 424 -4.26 -3.55 9.37
CA ASP A 424 -4.64 -2.93 10.65
C ASP A 424 -6.11 -2.50 10.67
N VAL A 425 -6.61 -1.93 9.58
CA VAL A 425 -8.04 -1.59 9.44
C VAL A 425 -8.91 -2.84 9.54
N SER A 426 -8.51 -3.92 8.92
CA SER A 426 -9.30 -5.17 8.84
C SER A 426 -9.51 -5.88 10.19
N TRP A 427 -8.69 -5.57 11.21
CA TRP A 427 -8.87 -6.11 12.56
C TRP A 427 -10.04 -5.46 13.31
N ILE A 428 -10.49 -4.27 12.89
CA ILE A 428 -11.56 -3.52 13.56
C ILE A 428 -12.77 -3.28 12.68
N VAL A 429 -12.60 -3.33 11.35
CA VAL A 429 -13.66 -3.07 10.37
C VAL A 429 -13.67 -4.18 9.32
N PRO A 430 -14.81 -4.80 8.99
CA PRO A 430 -14.91 -5.71 7.85
C PRO A 430 -14.34 -5.06 6.60
N THR A 431 -13.32 -5.68 6.01
CA THR A 431 -12.54 -5.08 4.93
C THR A 431 -12.38 -6.04 3.76
N VAL A 432 -12.42 -5.54 2.53
CA VAL A 432 -12.12 -6.28 1.32
C VAL A 432 -11.13 -5.53 0.45
N HIS A 433 -10.25 -6.28 -0.21
CA HIS A 433 -9.22 -5.79 -1.12
C HIS A 433 -9.51 -6.27 -2.54
N LEU A 434 -9.75 -5.33 -3.46
CA LEU A 434 -10.02 -5.60 -4.86
C LEU A 434 -8.75 -5.47 -5.70
N ASN A 435 -8.41 -6.47 -6.47
CA ASN A 435 -7.31 -6.44 -7.44
C ASN A 435 -7.83 -6.21 -8.85
N ILE A 436 -7.21 -5.28 -9.59
CA ILE A 436 -7.56 -4.96 -10.97
C ILE A 436 -6.29 -4.78 -11.81
N PRO A 437 -6.21 -5.34 -13.04
CA PRO A 437 -5.07 -5.15 -13.92
C PRO A 437 -5.00 -3.72 -14.44
N THR A 438 -3.81 -3.12 -14.33
CA THR A 438 -3.51 -1.75 -14.77
C THR A 438 -2.28 -1.66 -15.66
N PHE A 439 -1.66 -2.80 -15.98
CA PHE A 439 -0.43 -2.90 -16.77
C PHE A 439 -0.36 -4.24 -17.52
N ALA A 440 0.63 -4.37 -18.39
CA ALA A 440 0.92 -5.59 -19.14
C ALA A 440 1.18 -6.77 -18.20
N ALA A 441 0.66 -7.96 -18.56
CA ALA A 441 0.85 -9.18 -17.81
C ALA A 441 2.34 -9.51 -17.60
N GLY A 442 2.70 -9.84 -16.35
CA GLY A 442 4.08 -10.09 -15.93
C GLY A 442 4.85 -8.86 -15.47
N THR A 443 4.29 -7.65 -15.58
CA THR A 443 4.91 -6.46 -14.99
C THR A 443 4.96 -6.60 -13.46
N ALA A 444 6.16 -6.59 -12.91
CA ALA A 444 6.34 -6.63 -11.46
C ALA A 444 6.01 -5.27 -10.84
N LEU A 445 5.33 -5.25 -9.69
CA LEU A 445 5.24 -4.06 -8.85
C LEU A 445 6.66 -3.65 -8.38
N HIS A 446 6.83 -2.39 -8.01
CA HIS A 446 8.12 -1.79 -7.62
C HIS A 446 9.18 -1.87 -8.74
N SER A 447 8.75 -1.88 -9.99
CA SER A 447 9.63 -1.85 -11.16
C SER A 447 9.47 -0.55 -11.95
N TRP A 448 10.48 -0.20 -12.74
CA TRP A 448 10.41 0.93 -13.65
C TRP A 448 9.31 0.73 -14.72
N GLN A 449 9.04 -0.52 -15.10
CA GLN A 449 7.97 -0.85 -16.04
C GLN A 449 6.59 -0.48 -15.49
N ALA A 450 6.34 -0.73 -14.19
CA ALA A 450 5.09 -0.35 -13.54
C ALA A 450 4.93 1.17 -13.54
N VAL A 451 5.99 1.91 -13.20
CA VAL A 451 5.98 3.39 -13.24
C VAL A 451 5.74 3.90 -14.65
N ALA A 452 6.43 3.35 -15.66
CA ALA A 452 6.31 3.78 -17.06
C ALA A 452 4.87 3.64 -17.57
N GLN A 453 4.15 2.60 -17.17
CA GLN A 453 2.77 2.31 -17.59
C GLN A 453 1.71 3.10 -16.80
N GLY A 454 2.08 3.78 -15.70
CA GLY A 454 1.15 4.39 -14.76
C GLY A 454 0.26 5.52 -15.32
N LYS A 455 0.59 6.07 -16.49
CA LYS A 455 -0.21 7.08 -17.20
C LYS A 455 -0.91 6.54 -18.46
N SER A 456 -0.78 5.26 -18.74
CA SER A 456 -1.37 4.64 -19.93
C SER A 456 -2.90 4.60 -19.88
N SER A 457 -3.52 4.44 -21.04
CA SER A 457 -4.97 4.21 -21.12
C SER A 457 -5.37 2.88 -20.45
N ILE A 458 -4.49 1.88 -20.42
CA ILE A 458 -4.68 0.60 -19.72
C ILE A 458 -4.81 0.88 -18.22
N ALA A 459 -3.88 1.65 -17.64
CA ALA A 459 -3.90 2.04 -16.24
C ALA A 459 -5.18 2.80 -15.87
N HIS A 460 -5.56 3.78 -16.67
CA HIS A 460 -6.79 4.56 -16.43
C HIS A 460 -8.06 3.71 -16.58
N LYS A 461 -8.12 2.76 -17.51
CA LYS A 461 -9.26 1.83 -17.62
C LYS A 461 -9.38 0.94 -16.39
N GLY A 462 -8.28 0.37 -15.91
CA GLY A 462 -8.27 -0.42 -14.67
C GLY A 462 -8.70 0.40 -13.46
N MET A 463 -8.20 1.62 -13.30
CA MET A 463 -8.58 2.56 -12.25
C MET A 463 -10.09 2.84 -12.23
N LEU A 464 -10.67 3.18 -13.39
CA LEU A 464 -12.11 3.47 -13.48
C LEU A 464 -12.97 2.22 -13.31
N TYR A 465 -12.47 1.07 -13.71
CA TYR A 465 -13.13 -0.20 -13.49
C TYR A 465 -13.19 -0.54 -12.00
N ALA A 466 -12.08 -0.37 -11.27
CA ALA A 466 -12.04 -0.52 -9.81
C ALA A 466 -13.03 0.43 -9.11
N ALA A 467 -13.09 1.68 -9.58
CA ALA A 467 -14.03 2.67 -9.05
C ALA A 467 -15.49 2.22 -9.19
N LYS A 468 -15.85 1.65 -10.34
CA LYS A 468 -17.21 1.12 -10.60
C LYS A 468 -17.55 -0.03 -9.62
N ILE A 469 -16.65 -0.99 -9.48
CA ILE A 469 -16.87 -2.15 -8.59
C ILE A 469 -17.04 -1.71 -7.14
N MET A 470 -16.18 -0.82 -6.63
CA MET A 470 -16.29 -0.34 -5.25
C MET A 470 -17.59 0.44 -5.02
N ALA A 471 -17.95 1.34 -5.94
CA ALA A 471 -19.19 2.11 -5.83
C ALA A 471 -20.44 1.20 -5.84
N LEU A 472 -20.48 0.24 -6.76
CA LEU A 472 -21.59 -0.73 -6.88
C LEU A 472 -21.70 -1.61 -5.62
N THR A 473 -20.57 -2.10 -5.11
CA THR A 473 -20.58 -2.85 -3.85
C THR A 473 -21.16 -2.03 -2.72
N ALA A 474 -20.76 -0.77 -2.58
CA ALA A 474 -21.28 0.11 -1.54
C ALA A 474 -22.79 0.39 -1.68
N VAL A 475 -23.34 0.41 -2.91
CA VAL A 475 -24.80 0.55 -3.13
C VAL A 475 -25.56 -0.57 -2.44
N ASP A 476 -25.09 -1.83 -2.52
CA ASP A 476 -25.76 -2.97 -1.86
C ASP A 476 -25.87 -2.74 -0.35
N PHE A 477 -24.78 -2.31 0.28
CA PHE A 477 -24.73 -2.10 1.74
C PHE A 477 -25.49 -0.86 2.20
N LEU A 478 -25.61 0.16 1.33
CA LEU A 478 -26.45 1.33 1.62
C LEU A 478 -27.95 1.00 1.52
N GLN A 479 -28.32 0.14 0.58
CA GLN A 479 -29.71 -0.30 0.40
C GLN A 479 -30.14 -1.36 1.40
N ASN A 480 -29.18 -2.19 1.87
CA ASN A 480 -29.41 -3.31 2.77
C ASN A 480 -28.47 -3.21 3.98
N PRO A 481 -28.73 -2.31 4.94
CA PRO A 481 -27.84 -2.09 6.09
C PRO A 481 -27.59 -3.33 6.96
N GLU A 482 -28.48 -4.33 6.88
CA GLU A 482 -28.30 -5.63 7.55
C GLU A 482 -27.06 -6.39 7.07
N LEU A 483 -26.64 -6.22 5.80
CA LEU A 483 -25.43 -6.83 5.27
C LEU A 483 -24.17 -6.32 5.99
N ALA A 484 -24.15 -5.04 6.38
CA ALA A 484 -23.05 -4.50 7.17
C ALA A 484 -22.98 -5.15 8.56
N ALA A 485 -24.14 -5.39 9.20
CA ALA A 485 -24.21 -6.09 10.48
C ALA A 485 -23.78 -7.56 10.37
N GLU A 486 -24.09 -8.22 9.25
CA GLU A 486 -23.63 -9.58 8.95
C GLU A 486 -22.12 -9.65 8.76
N ALA A 487 -21.53 -8.70 8.00
CA ALA A 487 -20.08 -8.61 7.82
C ALA A 487 -19.35 -8.33 9.15
N GLN A 488 -19.90 -7.47 10.00
CA GLN A 488 -19.35 -7.25 11.35
C GLN A 488 -19.44 -8.49 12.23
N LYS A 489 -20.52 -9.28 12.10
CA LYS A 489 -20.64 -10.57 12.80
C LYS A 489 -19.59 -11.56 12.30
N GLU A 490 -19.41 -11.66 10.99
CA GLU A 490 -18.36 -12.49 10.36
C GLU A 490 -16.97 -12.15 10.93
N LEU A 491 -16.63 -10.85 11.02
CA LEU A 491 -15.35 -10.41 11.60
C LEU A 491 -15.19 -10.86 13.05
N ARG A 492 -16.22 -10.65 13.90
CA ARG A 492 -16.18 -11.09 15.30
C ARG A 492 -16.01 -12.61 15.44
N GLU A 493 -16.65 -13.38 14.58
CA GLU A 493 -16.52 -14.85 14.56
C GLU A 493 -15.12 -15.27 14.10
N THR A 494 -14.55 -14.60 13.09
CA THR A 494 -13.19 -14.85 12.60
C THR A 494 -12.13 -14.51 13.65
N LEU A 495 -12.30 -13.41 14.36
CA LEU A 495 -11.43 -13.00 15.47
C LEU A 495 -11.51 -13.94 16.68
N ASN A 496 -12.63 -14.65 16.85
CA ASN A 496 -12.84 -15.63 17.94
C ASN A 496 -12.39 -15.12 19.32
N GLY A 497 -12.69 -13.86 19.63
CA GLY A 497 -12.33 -13.20 20.89
C GLY A 497 -10.94 -12.55 20.91
N GLU A 498 -10.14 -12.67 19.85
CA GLU A 498 -8.91 -11.88 19.70
C GLU A 498 -9.28 -10.41 19.51
N THR A 499 -8.48 -9.51 20.08
CA THR A 499 -8.60 -8.06 19.91
C THR A 499 -7.45 -7.52 19.07
N TYR A 500 -7.67 -6.40 18.42
CA TYR A 500 -6.60 -5.73 17.67
C TYR A 500 -5.37 -5.49 18.56
N PRO A 501 -4.24 -6.06 18.21
CA PRO A 501 -3.08 -6.06 19.09
C PRO A 501 -2.25 -4.77 19.03
N ASN A 502 -2.71 -3.72 18.40
CA ASN A 502 -1.99 -2.48 18.11
C ASN A 502 -0.46 -2.72 17.97
N PRO A 503 0.08 -2.83 16.76
CA PRO A 503 1.47 -3.19 16.57
C PRO A 503 2.43 -2.02 16.82
N LEU A 504 1.94 -0.77 16.84
CA LEU A 504 2.75 0.43 17.00
C LEU A 504 3.03 0.70 18.49
N PRO A 505 4.26 1.12 18.86
CA PRO A 505 4.52 1.69 20.18
C PRO A 505 3.63 2.94 20.43
N GLU A 506 3.15 3.11 21.66
CA GLU A 506 2.26 4.23 22.03
C GLU A 506 2.85 5.62 21.68
N ASN A 507 4.18 5.76 21.86
CA ASN A 507 4.88 7.02 21.64
C ASN A 507 5.38 7.21 20.21
N LEU A 508 5.17 6.24 19.32
CA LEU A 508 5.64 6.34 17.94
C LEU A 508 4.83 7.40 17.20
N LYS A 509 5.54 8.35 16.61
CA LYS A 509 4.97 9.37 15.74
C LYS A 509 5.24 9.04 14.28
N PRO A 510 4.33 9.43 13.37
CA PRO A 510 4.61 9.36 11.95
C PRO A 510 5.74 10.32 11.59
N GLU A 511 6.84 9.79 11.12
CA GLU A 511 8.04 10.57 10.75
C GLU A 511 8.75 9.96 9.53
N VAL A 512 9.42 10.81 8.78
CA VAL A 512 10.30 10.40 7.69
C VAL A 512 11.61 9.89 8.31
N TRP A 513 12.02 8.68 7.97
CA TRP A 513 13.26 8.04 8.43
C TRP A 513 14.04 7.40 7.28
#